data_d6b44ae7a250c2da801cdb4ba110d397
#
_entry.id   d6b44ae7a250c2da801cdb4ba110d397
#
_cell.length_a   1.000
_cell.length_b   1.000
_cell.length_c   1.000
_cell.angle_alpha   90.00
_cell.angle_beta   90.00
_cell.angle_gamma   90.00
#
_symmetry.space_group_name_H-M   'P 1'
#
loop_
_entity.id
_entity.type
_entity.pdbx_description
1 polymer ?
#
loop_
_entity_poly.entity_id
_entity_poly.type
_entity_poly.pdbx_seq_one_letter_code
_entity_poly.pdbx_strand_id
1 'polypeptide(L)'
;MNLQPLGDRLIVEVLEEEQTTVSGIVLPDTAKEKPQRGKVVSVGPGRLLDNGNRGQLSVSVGDVVIYGKYSGTDIEVAGKDVKILRETEILAKVLN
;
A
#
# COMPACT_ATOMS: atom_id res chain seq x y z
N MET A 1 2.26 8.67 13.10
CA MET A 1 2.11 7.21 13.23
C MET A 1 3.36 6.63 13.86
N ASN A 2 3.19 5.77 14.85
CA ASN A 2 4.32 5.27 15.65
C ASN A 2 4.80 3.88 15.24
N LEU A 3 4.68 3.55 13.96
CA LEU A 3 5.18 2.30 13.42
C LEU A 3 6.31 2.55 12.44
N GLN A 4 7.36 1.77 12.57
CA GLN A 4 8.50 1.78 11.67
C GLN A 4 8.51 0.47 10.89
N PRO A 5 8.26 0.48 9.58
CA PRO A 5 8.41 -0.74 8.79
C PRO A 5 9.87 -1.17 8.75
N LEU A 6 10.10 -2.45 8.60
CA LEU A 6 11.44 -3.02 8.58
C LEU A 6 11.76 -3.58 7.20
N GLY A 7 13.04 -3.54 6.83
CA GLY A 7 13.49 -4.08 5.57
C GLY A 7 12.89 -3.35 4.39
N ASP A 8 12.34 -4.10 3.44
CA ASP A 8 11.71 -3.57 2.23
C ASP A 8 10.20 -3.34 2.38
N ARG A 9 9.74 -3.28 3.61
CA ARG A 9 8.30 -3.06 3.88
C ARG A 9 7.98 -1.58 3.94
N LEU A 10 6.71 -1.29 3.69
CA LEU A 10 6.18 0.06 3.80
C LEU A 10 4.78 -0.02 4.38
N ILE A 11 4.31 1.10 4.90
CA ILE A 11 2.96 1.19 5.47
C ILE A 11 2.18 2.16 4.61
N VAL A 12 0.98 1.73 4.19
CA VAL A 12 0.07 2.56 3.42
C VAL A 12 -1.23 2.75 4.17
N GLU A 13 -1.81 3.93 4.04
CA GLU A 13 -3.18 4.19 4.46
C GLU A 13 -4.08 3.87 3.29
N VAL A 14 -5.03 2.96 3.50
CA VAL A 14 -5.92 2.51 2.43
C VAL A 14 -6.78 3.67 1.99
N LEU A 15 -6.72 3.99 0.71
CA LEU A 15 -7.59 5.00 0.12
C LEU A 15 -8.84 4.30 -0.38
N GLU A 16 -9.98 4.72 0.17
CA GLU A 16 -11.25 4.22 -0.33
C GLU A 16 -11.47 4.80 -1.72
N GLU A 17 -11.50 3.91 -2.72
CA GLU A 17 -12.02 4.33 -4.00
C GLU A 17 -13.49 4.65 -3.79
N GLU A 18 -13.84 5.91 -4.01
CA GLU A 18 -15.24 6.24 -4.18
C GLU A 18 -15.73 5.47 -5.38
N GLN A 19 -16.31 4.33 -5.09
CA GLN A 19 -17.14 3.70 -6.08
C GLN A 19 -18.40 4.50 -6.15
N THR A 20 -18.38 5.55 -6.93
CA THR A 20 -19.61 6.19 -7.34
C THR A 20 -20.35 5.15 -8.16
N THR A 21 -21.17 4.41 -7.48
CA THR A 21 -22.21 3.67 -8.16
C THR A 21 -23.18 4.71 -8.69
N VAL A 22 -22.97 5.10 -9.91
CA VAL A 22 -23.98 5.84 -10.66
C VAL A 22 -25.21 4.95 -10.68
N SER A 23 -26.30 5.42 -10.06
CA SER A 23 -27.62 4.74 -10.06
C SER A 23 -27.77 3.57 -9.09
N GLY A 24 -26.97 3.46 -8.04
CA GLY A 24 -27.15 2.43 -7.01
C GLY A 24 -26.97 1.00 -7.49
N ILE A 25 -26.25 0.79 -8.57
CA ILE A 25 -25.98 -0.54 -9.09
C ILE A 25 -24.97 -1.24 -8.18
N VAL A 26 -25.35 -2.41 -7.68
CA VAL A 26 -24.44 -3.24 -6.91
C VAL A 26 -23.37 -3.79 -7.85
N LEU A 27 -22.11 -3.51 -7.54
CA LEU A 27 -21.01 -4.00 -8.34
C LEU A 27 -20.89 -5.52 -8.24
N PRO A 28 -20.60 -6.22 -9.34
CA PRO A 28 -20.36 -7.66 -9.29
C PRO A 28 -19.16 -7.97 -8.40
N ASP A 29 -19.12 -9.18 -7.85
CA ASP A 29 -18.05 -9.59 -6.96
C ASP A 29 -16.67 -9.47 -7.59
N THR A 30 -16.56 -9.65 -8.88
CA THR A 30 -15.31 -9.46 -9.62
C THR A 30 -14.77 -8.05 -9.53
N ALA A 31 -15.65 -7.04 -9.39
CA ALA A 31 -15.22 -5.66 -9.22
C ALA A 31 -14.62 -5.42 -7.85
N LYS A 32 -14.97 -6.23 -6.86
CA LYS A 32 -14.41 -6.14 -5.51
C LYS A 32 -12.98 -6.67 -5.42
N GLU A 33 -12.54 -7.38 -6.44
CA GLU A 33 -11.18 -7.92 -6.52
C GLU A 33 -10.21 -7.00 -7.22
N LYS A 34 -10.65 -5.80 -7.57
CA LYS A 34 -9.75 -4.82 -8.20
C LYS A 34 -8.64 -4.43 -7.26
N PRO A 35 -7.46 -4.13 -7.79
CA PRO A 35 -6.38 -3.60 -6.97
C PRO A 35 -6.81 -2.36 -6.20
N GLN A 36 -6.24 -2.20 -5.03
CA GLN A 36 -6.53 -1.07 -4.16
C GLN A 36 -5.44 -0.02 -4.28
N ARG A 37 -5.78 1.19 -3.88
CA ARG A 37 -4.83 2.29 -3.78
C ARG A 37 -4.56 2.59 -2.32
N GLY A 38 -3.33 2.98 -2.04
CA GLY A 38 -2.94 3.39 -0.71
C GLY A 38 -1.94 4.52 -0.79
N LYS A 39 -1.99 5.40 0.21
CA LYS A 39 -1.01 6.47 0.34
C LYS A 39 0.08 6.00 1.29
N VAL A 40 1.33 6.08 0.85
CA VAL A 40 2.47 5.66 1.66
C VAL A 40 2.66 6.65 2.81
N VAL A 41 2.59 6.15 4.03
CA VAL A 41 2.74 6.98 5.24
C VAL A 41 4.06 6.70 5.96
N SER A 42 4.68 5.57 5.68
CA SER A 42 6.00 5.26 6.25
C SER A 42 6.70 4.23 5.38
N VAL A 43 8.02 4.29 5.33
CA VAL A 43 8.82 3.35 4.55
C VAL A 43 9.95 2.80 5.42
N GLY A 44 10.34 1.56 5.14
CA GLY A 44 11.48 0.92 5.79
C GLY A 44 12.81 1.37 5.18
N PRO A 45 13.91 0.86 5.73
CA PRO A 45 15.25 1.24 5.27
C PRO A 45 15.65 0.65 3.91
N GLY A 46 14.85 -0.27 3.37
CA GLY A 46 15.16 -0.94 2.14
C GLY A 46 15.62 -2.37 2.34
N ARG A 47 15.71 -3.10 1.23
CA ARG A 47 16.13 -4.50 1.26
C ARG A 47 17.63 -4.59 1.54
N LEU A 48 18.01 -5.51 2.41
CA LEU A 48 19.42 -5.78 2.66
C LEU A 48 20.03 -6.50 1.46
N LEU A 49 21.08 -5.93 0.89
CA LEU A 49 21.80 -6.50 -0.23
C LEU A 49 22.92 -7.40 0.23
N ASP A 50 23.41 -8.26 -0.65
CA ASP A 50 24.47 -9.22 -0.33
C ASP A 50 25.77 -8.55 0.11
N ASN A 51 26.01 -7.33 -0.35
CA ASN A 51 27.21 -6.57 0.02
C ASN A 51 27.07 -5.81 1.35
N GLY A 52 25.99 -6.03 2.10
CA GLY A 52 25.73 -5.35 3.37
C GLY A 52 25.08 -3.99 3.26
N ASN A 53 24.89 -3.47 2.07
CA ASN A 53 24.19 -2.20 1.85
C ASN A 53 22.69 -2.42 1.76
N ARG A 54 21.92 -1.32 1.86
CA ARG A 54 20.48 -1.34 1.70
C ARG A 54 20.09 -0.87 0.31
N GLY A 55 19.20 -1.63 -0.34
CA GLY A 55 18.60 -1.19 -1.60
C GLY A 55 17.55 -0.14 -1.33
N GLN A 56 17.61 0.97 -2.04
CA GLN A 56 16.64 2.04 -1.88
C GLN A 56 15.28 1.62 -2.42
N LEU A 57 14.22 1.94 -1.66
CA LEU A 57 12.87 1.69 -2.12
C LEU A 57 12.50 2.65 -3.25
N SER A 58 11.69 2.15 -4.18
CA SER A 58 11.22 2.94 -5.33
C SER A 58 10.09 3.88 -4.96
N VAL A 59 9.58 3.81 -3.75
CA VAL A 59 8.46 4.63 -3.27
C VAL A 59 8.91 5.46 -2.09
N SER A 60 8.24 6.59 -1.90
CA SER A 60 8.52 7.53 -0.80
C SER A 60 7.25 7.87 -0.07
N VAL A 61 7.39 8.41 1.14
CA VAL A 61 6.25 8.89 1.91
C VAL A 61 5.50 9.94 1.09
N GLY A 62 4.19 9.79 1.01
CA GLY A 62 3.32 10.67 0.23
C GLY A 62 2.95 10.13 -1.13
N ASP A 63 3.65 9.11 -1.63
CA ASP A 63 3.30 8.49 -2.89
C ASP A 63 2.00 7.70 -2.78
N VAL A 64 1.23 7.67 -3.85
CA VAL A 64 0.07 6.80 -3.96
C VAL A 64 0.48 5.58 -4.78
N VAL A 65 0.23 4.41 -4.23
CA VAL A 65 0.63 3.15 -4.85
C VAL A 65 -0.60 2.27 -5.08
N ILE A 66 -0.47 1.36 -6.03
CA ILE A 66 -1.50 0.38 -6.36
C ILE A 66 -0.96 -1.00 -5.98
N TYR A 67 -1.76 -1.77 -5.26
CA TYR A 67 -1.38 -3.10 -4.80
C TYR A 67 -2.58 -4.03 -4.90
N GLY A 68 -2.31 -5.34 -4.88
CA GLY A 68 -3.38 -6.34 -4.92
C GLY A 68 -4.25 -6.28 -3.67
N LYS A 69 -5.54 -6.50 -3.84
CA LYS A 69 -6.52 -6.41 -2.75
C LYS A 69 -6.16 -7.30 -1.55
N TYR A 70 -5.57 -8.45 -1.81
CA TYR A 70 -5.22 -9.40 -0.76
C TYR A 70 -3.75 -9.36 -0.37
N SER A 71 -3.01 -8.39 -0.89
CA SER A 71 -1.60 -8.22 -0.54
C SER A 71 -1.44 -7.57 0.82
N GLY A 72 -0.36 -7.92 1.50
CA GLY A 72 0.03 -7.26 2.74
C GLY A 72 -0.76 -7.72 3.95
N THR A 73 -0.50 -7.07 5.05
CA THR A 73 -1.11 -7.36 6.34
C THR A 73 -1.90 -6.15 6.81
N ASP A 74 -3.18 -6.37 7.09
CA ASP A 74 -4.04 -5.31 7.61
C ASP A 74 -3.79 -5.13 9.10
N ILE A 75 -3.63 -3.88 9.52
CA ILE A 75 -3.55 -3.53 10.94
C ILE A 75 -4.32 -2.24 11.19
N GLU A 76 -4.70 -2.03 12.43
CA GLU A 76 -5.35 -0.81 12.86
C GLU A 76 -4.42 -0.05 13.79
N VAL A 77 -4.16 1.22 13.49
CA VAL A 77 -3.30 2.07 14.29
C VAL A 77 -4.02 3.37 14.56
N ALA A 78 -4.23 3.67 15.83
CA ALA A 78 -4.90 4.89 16.27
C ALA A 78 -6.25 5.12 15.57
N GLY A 79 -7.02 4.04 15.40
CA GLY A 79 -8.35 4.09 14.78
C GLY A 79 -8.35 4.13 13.27
N LYS A 80 -7.19 4.07 12.64
CA LYS A 80 -7.07 4.07 11.18
C LYS A 80 -6.65 2.70 10.67
N ASP A 81 -7.25 2.28 9.58
CA ASP A 81 -6.86 1.04 8.90
C ASP A 81 -5.67 1.32 8.00
N VAL A 82 -4.59 0.62 8.26
CA VAL A 82 -3.38 0.70 7.44
C VAL A 82 -2.97 -0.70 7.04
N LYS A 83 -2.11 -0.77 6.04
CA LYS A 83 -1.65 -2.03 5.50
C LYS A 83 -0.14 -2.01 5.41
N ILE A 84 0.49 -3.10 5.87
CA ILE A 84 1.92 -3.27 5.73
C ILE A 84 2.19 -4.09 4.48
N LEU A 85 2.95 -3.54 3.56
CA LEU A 85 3.25 -4.15 2.27
C LEU A 85 4.76 -4.26 2.08
N ARG A 86 5.17 -5.21 1.27
CA ARG A 86 6.55 -5.24 0.76
C ARG A 86 6.60 -4.48 -0.56
N GLU A 87 7.77 -3.95 -0.89
CA GLU A 87 7.96 -3.28 -2.19
C GLU A 87 7.55 -4.21 -3.35
N THR A 88 7.88 -5.50 -3.24
CA THR A 88 7.55 -6.47 -4.27
C THR A 88 6.06 -6.70 -4.47
N GLU A 89 5.24 -6.31 -3.49
CA GLU A 89 3.79 -6.43 -3.58
C GLU A 89 3.13 -5.22 -4.23
N ILE A 90 3.88 -4.15 -4.42
CA ILE A 90 3.39 -2.94 -5.07
C ILE A 90 3.38 -3.18 -6.57
N LEU A 91 2.22 -2.99 -7.20
CA LEU A 91 2.07 -3.19 -8.63
C LEU A 91 2.50 -1.97 -9.42
N ALA A 92 2.21 -0.78 -8.92
CA ALA A 92 2.52 0.47 -9.60
C ALA A 92 2.48 1.63 -8.63
N LYS A 93 3.12 2.72 -9.03
CA LYS A 93 3.04 4.00 -8.34
C LYS A 93 2.31 4.98 -9.23
N VAL A 94 1.35 5.70 -8.65
CA VAL A 94 0.59 6.69 -9.41
C VAL A 94 1.44 7.93 -9.63
N LEU A 95 1.65 8.27 -10.88
CA LEU A 95 2.35 9.49 -11.29
C LEU A 95 1.33 10.51 -11.76
N ASN A 96 1.47 11.72 -11.27
CA ASN A 96 0.59 12.81 -11.72
C ASN A 96 1.24 13.58 -12.84
#